data_97f79467091eadf54e3e6240c9a12a28
#
_entry.id   97f79467091eadf54e3e6240c9a12a28
#
_cell.length_a   1.000
_cell.length_b   1.000
_cell.length_c   1.000
_cell.angle_alpha   90.00
_cell.angle_beta   90.00
_cell.angle_gamma   90.00
#
_symmetry.space_group_name_H-M   'P 1'
#
loop_
_entity.id
_entity.type
_entity.pdbx_description
1 polymer ?
#
loop_
_entity_poly.entity_id
_entity_poly.type
_entity_poly.pdbx_seq_one_letter_code
_entity_poly.pdbx_strand_id
1 'polypeptide(L)'
;GAAYAVVEACSKVVAAGADYEKMRFSYQEYFERMTDRKSWGKPLSALLGALKMQVEFGLPSIGGKDSMSGTFENINVPPMLMAFGITTVDAEQVISPELKFEGNKLYLVKHTPLANYMPDVDQLKANWNYVTEQIKEQNIVSAYALGFGGIAEAICKMSFGNGLDAKINVDEKELFNYGYGSILVEVEGELDYPNAILVGEVTDGEESELTINGVKFDIFDLMAANSAKFAQVYPDTAEAY
;
A
#
# COMPACT_ATOMS: atom_id res chain seq x y z
N GLY A 1 3.59 -13.20 -6.45
CA GLY A 1 4.24 -12.00 -5.87
C GLY A 1 4.37 -10.88 -6.88
N ALA A 2 4.99 -11.12 -8.05
CA ALA A 2 5.19 -10.08 -9.07
C ALA A 2 3.88 -9.44 -9.59
N ALA A 3 2.80 -10.22 -9.72
CA ALA A 3 1.49 -9.67 -10.04
C ALA A 3 1.04 -8.64 -8.99
N TYR A 4 1.23 -8.97 -7.71
CA TYR A 4 0.88 -8.05 -6.61
C TYR A 4 1.82 -6.86 -6.47
N ALA A 5 3.08 -6.95 -6.90
CA ALA A 5 3.95 -5.78 -6.97
C ALA A 5 3.39 -4.71 -7.94
N VAL A 6 2.83 -5.15 -9.08
CA VAL A 6 2.14 -4.25 -10.02
C VAL A 6 0.86 -3.66 -9.40
N VAL A 7 0.06 -4.48 -8.74
CA VAL A 7 -1.16 -4.04 -8.02
C VAL A 7 -0.83 -3.02 -6.94
N GLU A 8 0.21 -3.28 -6.14
CA GLU A 8 0.65 -2.37 -5.08
C GLU A 8 1.07 -1.00 -5.63
N ALA A 9 1.85 -0.99 -6.72
CA ALA A 9 2.26 0.26 -7.36
C ALA A 9 1.06 1.07 -7.87
N CYS A 10 0.07 0.43 -8.50
CA CYS A 10 -1.17 1.09 -8.91
C CYS A 10 -1.95 1.64 -7.71
N SER A 11 -2.14 0.83 -6.67
CA SER A 11 -2.88 1.24 -5.47
C SER A 11 -2.25 2.44 -4.77
N LYS A 12 -0.90 2.49 -4.69
CA LYS A 12 -0.17 3.63 -4.10
C LYS A 12 -0.32 4.90 -4.93
N VAL A 13 -0.32 4.79 -6.24
CA VAL A 13 -0.55 5.92 -7.16
C VAL A 13 -1.97 6.48 -6.97
N VAL A 14 -2.98 5.61 -6.90
CA VAL A 14 -4.37 6.00 -6.64
C VAL A 14 -4.52 6.63 -5.25
N ALA A 15 -3.93 6.02 -4.22
CA ALA A 15 -3.97 6.57 -2.86
C ALA A 15 -3.29 7.94 -2.72
N ALA A 16 -2.41 8.30 -3.64
CA ALA A 16 -1.80 9.64 -3.72
C ALA A 16 -2.63 10.66 -4.54
N GLY A 17 -3.82 10.27 -5.03
CA GLY A 17 -4.72 11.14 -5.79
C GLY A 17 -4.55 11.08 -7.31
N ALA A 18 -3.70 10.21 -7.82
CA ALA A 18 -3.44 10.15 -9.26
C ALA A 18 -4.24 9.03 -9.96
N ASP A 19 -4.46 9.24 -11.25
CA ASP A 19 -5.14 8.29 -12.11
C ASP A 19 -4.16 7.19 -12.57
N TYR A 20 -4.44 5.93 -12.20
CA TYR A 20 -3.58 4.80 -12.54
C TYR A 20 -3.49 4.57 -14.06
N GLU A 21 -4.51 4.90 -14.85
CA GLU A 21 -4.53 4.67 -16.30
C GLU A 21 -3.45 5.47 -17.04
N LYS A 22 -2.97 6.54 -16.45
CA LYS A 22 -1.92 7.40 -17.01
C LYS A 22 -0.50 6.95 -16.64
N MET A 23 -0.36 6.01 -15.73
CA MET A 23 0.96 5.62 -15.22
C MET A 23 1.77 4.77 -16.18
N ARG A 24 3.08 4.74 -15.94
CA ARG A 24 4.06 3.87 -16.58
C ARG A 24 4.87 3.17 -15.49
N PHE A 25 5.38 1.99 -15.80
CA PHE A 25 6.21 1.24 -14.86
C PHE A 25 7.69 1.33 -15.21
N SER A 26 8.51 1.29 -14.17
CA SER A 26 9.89 0.85 -14.21
C SER A 26 10.05 -0.30 -13.23
N TYR A 27 10.82 -1.33 -13.59
CA TYR A 27 11.00 -2.49 -12.72
C TYR A 27 12.43 -2.64 -12.26
N GLN A 28 12.61 -3.17 -11.04
CA GLN A 28 13.88 -3.71 -10.58
C GLN A 28 13.69 -5.13 -10.10
N GLU A 29 14.59 -6.01 -10.51
CA GLU A 29 14.60 -7.41 -10.12
C GLU A 29 15.91 -7.81 -9.49
N TYR A 30 15.82 -8.67 -8.47
CA TYR A 30 16.97 -9.24 -7.79
C TYR A 30 16.74 -10.74 -7.63
N PHE A 31 17.71 -11.51 -8.12
CA PHE A 31 17.72 -12.97 -8.07
C PHE A 31 19.09 -13.49 -7.70
N GLU A 32 19.14 -14.71 -7.18
CA GLU A 32 20.37 -15.47 -6.95
C GLU A 32 21.14 -15.71 -8.25
N ARG A 33 22.36 -16.25 -8.13
CA ARG A 33 23.14 -16.67 -9.32
C ARG A 33 22.39 -17.75 -10.11
N MET A 34 22.28 -17.56 -11.42
CA MET A 34 21.58 -18.44 -12.35
C MET A 34 22.44 -19.65 -12.72
N THR A 35 22.36 -20.74 -11.96
CA THR A 35 23.21 -21.92 -12.15
C THR A 35 22.47 -23.12 -12.72
N ASP A 36 21.14 -23.14 -12.64
CA ASP A 36 20.32 -24.26 -13.07
C ASP A 36 18.93 -23.81 -13.58
N ARG A 37 18.13 -24.77 -14.04
CA ARG A 37 16.79 -24.49 -14.59
C ARG A 37 15.84 -23.89 -13.53
N LYS A 38 15.99 -24.25 -12.27
CA LYS A 38 15.14 -23.76 -11.20
C LYS A 38 15.44 -22.29 -10.89
N SER A 39 16.70 -21.92 -10.81
CA SER A 39 17.11 -20.52 -10.63
C SER A 39 16.65 -19.64 -11.79
N TRP A 40 16.79 -20.08 -13.05
CA TRP A 40 16.25 -19.38 -14.21
C TRP A 40 14.72 -19.31 -14.26
N GLY A 41 14.03 -20.29 -13.70
CA GLY A 41 12.54 -20.30 -13.62
C GLY A 41 11.98 -19.18 -12.75
N LYS A 42 12.73 -18.68 -11.76
CA LYS A 42 12.30 -17.62 -10.84
C LYS A 42 12.07 -16.28 -11.54
N PRO A 43 13.07 -15.69 -12.25
CA PRO A 43 12.86 -14.45 -13.00
C PRO A 43 11.80 -14.61 -14.09
N LEU A 44 11.79 -15.73 -14.81
CA LEU A 44 10.74 -15.96 -15.81
C LEU A 44 9.33 -15.93 -15.20
N SER A 45 9.14 -16.56 -14.04
CA SER A 45 7.86 -16.56 -13.33
C SER A 45 7.48 -15.15 -12.87
N ALA A 46 8.44 -14.34 -12.38
CA ALA A 46 8.21 -12.96 -11.97
C ALA A 46 7.80 -12.09 -13.16
N LEU A 47 8.55 -12.18 -14.28
CA LEU A 47 8.24 -11.46 -15.52
C LEU A 47 6.86 -11.80 -16.07
N LEU A 48 6.48 -13.09 -16.08
CA LEU A 48 5.15 -13.52 -16.54
C LEU A 48 4.03 -12.96 -15.64
N GLY A 49 4.24 -12.91 -14.32
CA GLY A 49 3.28 -12.31 -13.39
C GLY A 49 3.10 -10.81 -13.62
N ALA A 50 4.21 -10.08 -13.78
CA ALA A 50 4.19 -8.64 -14.04
C ALA A 50 3.59 -8.34 -15.42
N LEU A 51 3.99 -9.09 -16.47
CA LEU A 51 3.46 -8.93 -17.83
C LEU A 51 1.95 -9.16 -17.88
N LYS A 52 1.46 -10.19 -17.17
CA LYS A 52 0.01 -10.44 -17.11
C LYS A 52 -0.72 -9.21 -16.59
N MET A 53 -0.28 -8.61 -15.49
CA MET A 53 -0.94 -7.43 -14.93
C MET A 53 -0.82 -6.20 -15.83
N GLN A 54 0.33 -5.99 -16.48
CA GLN A 54 0.50 -4.90 -17.45
C GLN A 54 -0.52 -5.02 -18.61
N VAL A 55 -0.67 -6.22 -19.16
CA VAL A 55 -1.63 -6.47 -20.25
C VAL A 55 -3.07 -6.28 -19.78
N GLU A 56 -3.42 -6.82 -18.63
CA GLU A 56 -4.78 -6.72 -18.06
C GLU A 56 -5.17 -5.27 -17.70
N PHE A 57 -4.23 -4.48 -17.17
CA PHE A 57 -4.45 -3.08 -16.87
C PHE A 57 -4.25 -2.15 -18.08
N GLY A 58 -3.63 -2.62 -19.16
CA GLY A 58 -3.28 -1.80 -20.32
C GLY A 58 -2.12 -0.82 -20.04
N LEU A 59 -1.25 -1.12 -19.09
CA LEU A 59 -0.20 -0.22 -18.61
C LEU A 59 1.19 -0.69 -19.06
N PRO A 60 1.93 0.11 -19.84
CA PRO A 60 3.27 -0.27 -20.30
C PRO A 60 4.36 0.03 -19.27
N SER A 61 5.47 -0.69 -19.36
CA SER A 61 6.72 -0.33 -18.71
C SER A 61 7.63 0.46 -19.66
N ILE A 62 8.37 1.42 -19.11
CA ILE A 62 9.35 2.23 -19.85
C ILE A 62 10.76 1.67 -19.78
N GLY A 63 11.00 0.72 -18.89
CA GLY A 63 12.29 0.09 -18.69
C GLY A 63 12.40 -0.63 -17.36
N GLY A 64 13.62 -1.01 -17.04
CA GLY A 64 13.93 -1.70 -15.79
C GLY A 64 15.38 -2.11 -15.70
N LYS A 65 15.71 -2.81 -14.63
CA LYS A 65 17.04 -3.29 -14.34
C LYS A 65 16.98 -4.62 -13.61
N ASP A 66 17.74 -5.61 -14.06
CA ASP A 66 17.84 -6.92 -13.43
C ASP A 66 19.19 -7.10 -12.73
N SER A 67 19.18 -7.88 -11.65
CA SER A 67 20.38 -8.42 -11.04
C SER A 67 20.19 -9.92 -10.79
N MET A 68 20.97 -10.74 -11.49
CA MET A 68 20.88 -12.21 -11.46
C MET A 68 22.15 -12.85 -10.90
N SER A 69 22.83 -12.17 -9.99
CA SER A 69 24.06 -12.64 -9.35
C SER A 69 24.10 -12.39 -7.83
N GLY A 70 22.93 -12.28 -7.21
CA GLY A 70 22.76 -12.02 -5.79
C GLY A 70 23.07 -13.24 -4.92
N THR A 71 24.25 -13.81 -5.07
CA THR A 71 24.77 -14.92 -4.24
C THR A 71 26.10 -14.54 -3.66
N PHE A 72 26.22 -14.63 -2.34
CA PHE A 72 27.47 -14.48 -1.62
C PHE A 72 27.68 -15.70 -0.73
N GLU A 73 28.73 -16.47 -1.02
CA GLU A 73 28.97 -17.78 -0.37
C GLU A 73 27.74 -18.69 -0.46
N ASN A 74 27.10 -19.00 0.68
CA ASN A 74 25.89 -19.80 0.79
C ASN A 74 24.60 -18.99 1.00
N ILE A 75 24.67 -17.65 0.91
CA ILE A 75 23.55 -16.73 1.07
C ILE A 75 23.06 -16.31 -0.32
N ASN A 76 21.79 -16.53 -0.57
CA ASN A 76 21.12 -16.09 -1.80
C ASN A 76 20.16 -14.94 -1.49
N VAL A 77 20.14 -13.91 -2.36
CA VAL A 77 19.07 -12.90 -2.30
C VAL A 77 17.73 -13.57 -2.57
N PRO A 78 16.68 -13.30 -1.77
CA PRO A 78 15.35 -13.78 -2.08
C PRO A 78 14.87 -13.25 -3.43
N PRO A 79 14.11 -14.04 -4.21
CA PRO A 79 13.47 -13.55 -5.44
C PRO A 79 12.66 -12.29 -5.18
N MET A 80 12.97 -11.21 -5.88
CA MET A 80 12.33 -9.91 -5.68
C MET A 80 12.03 -9.26 -7.03
N LEU A 81 10.83 -8.72 -7.18
CA LEU A 81 10.46 -7.78 -8.23
C LEU A 81 9.84 -6.55 -7.57
N MET A 82 10.41 -5.39 -7.84
CA MET A 82 9.88 -4.09 -7.42
C MET A 82 9.28 -3.38 -8.62
N ALA A 83 8.06 -2.88 -8.47
CA ALA A 83 7.37 -2.08 -9.47
C ALA A 83 7.34 -0.61 -9.01
N PHE A 84 7.90 0.27 -9.83
CA PHE A 84 7.82 1.73 -9.64
C PHE A 84 6.77 2.29 -10.58
N GLY A 85 5.71 2.87 -10.02
CA GLY A 85 4.67 3.56 -10.76
C GLY A 85 5.02 5.04 -10.91
N ILE A 86 5.00 5.55 -12.15
CA ILE A 86 5.29 6.95 -12.46
C ILE A 86 4.12 7.51 -13.25
N THR A 87 3.58 8.64 -12.80
CA THR A 87 2.49 9.35 -13.47
C THR A 87 2.55 10.84 -13.19
N THR A 88 1.69 11.60 -13.83
CA THR A 88 1.47 13.01 -13.55
C THR A 88 0.08 13.20 -12.94
N VAL A 89 -0.04 14.17 -12.05
CA VAL A 89 -1.30 14.54 -11.38
C VAL A 89 -1.33 16.05 -11.18
N ASP A 90 -2.51 16.64 -11.20
CA ASP A 90 -2.69 18.03 -10.83
C ASP A 90 -2.41 18.21 -9.34
N ALA A 91 -1.62 19.24 -8.98
CA ALA A 91 -1.16 19.42 -7.59
C ALA A 91 -2.32 19.55 -6.59
N GLU A 92 -3.45 20.07 -7.01
CA GLU A 92 -4.67 20.23 -6.20
C GLU A 92 -5.37 18.89 -5.90
N GLN A 93 -5.04 17.83 -6.61
CA GLN A 93 -5.60 16.47 -6.42
C GLN A 93 -4.72 15.59 -5.55
N VAL A 94 -3.50 16.05 -5.23
CA VAL A 94 -2.58 15.27 -4.39
C VAL A 94 -3.09 15.24 -2.97
N ILE A 95 -3.26 14.05 -2.43
CA ILE A 95 -3.58 13.82 -1.02
C ILE A 95 -2.46 13.03 -0.36
N SER A 96 -2.35 13.16 0.95
CA SER A 96 -1.38 12.44 1.79
C SER A 96 -2.09 11.51 2.76
N PRO A 97 -1.38 10.50 3.31
CA PRO A 97 -2.04 9.45 4.09
C PRO A 97 -2.41 9.86 5.53
N GLU A 98 -1.94 10.98 6.06
CA GLU A 98 -2.25 11.38 7.43
C GLU A 98 -3.74 11.70 7.59
N LEU A 99 -4.32 11.36 8.74
CA LEU A 99 -5.68 11.73 9.11
C LEU A 99 -5.85 13.25 9.12
N LYS A 100 -7.01 13.77 8.70
CA LYS A 100 -7.22 15.21 8.44
C LYS A 100 -8.18 15.87 9.41
N PHE A 101 -9.34 15.23 9.68
CA PHE A 101 -10.41 15.92 10.40
C PHE A 101 -11.12 14.97 11.37
N GLU A 102 -11.32 15.44 12.60
CA GLU A 102 -12.18 14.79 13.58
C GLU A 102 -13.59 14.57 13.04
N GLY A 103 -14.18 13.43 13.35
CA GLY A 103 -15.53 13.04 12.95
C GLY A 103 -15.63 12.40 11.56
N ASN A 104 -14.57 12.47 10.76
CA ASN A 104 -14.52 11.78 9.46
C ASN A 104 -14.61 10.26 9.64
N LYS A 105 -15.22 9.62 8.64
CA LYS A 105 -15.37 8.16 8.61
C LYS A 105 -14.17 7.50 7.96
N LEU A 106 -13.83 6.30 8.44
CA LEU A 106 -12.79 5.45 7.87
C LEU A 106 -13.43 4.27 7.16
N TYR A 107 -13.17 4.16 5.86
CA TYR A 107 -13.65 3.06 5.03
C TYR A 107 -12.49 2.25 4.46
N LEU A 108 -12.67 0.94 4.42
CA LEU A 108 -11.82 0.04 3.64
C LEU A 108 -12.47 -0.19 2.28
N VAL A 109 -11.88 0.32 1.21
CA VAL A 109 -12.22 -0.07 -0.16
C VAL A 109 -11.50 -1.38 -0.44
N LYS A 110 -12.24 -2.51 -0.29
CA LYS A 110 -11.67 -3.85 -0.22
C LYS A 110 -11.48 -4.47 -1.60
N HIS A 111 -10.31 -5.02 -1.84
CA HIS A 111 -10.02 -5.97 -2.92
C HIS A 111 -10.07 -7.39 -2.37
N THR A 112 -10.73 -8.30 -3.09
CA THR A 112 -10.80 -9.71 -2.76
C THR A 112 -10.15 -10.53 -3.89
N PRO A 113 -9.05 -11.24 -3.61
CA PRO A 113 -8.41 -12.09 -4.61
C PRO A 113 -9.34 -13.17 -5.16
N LEU A 114 -9.10 -13.58 -6.40
CA LEU A 114 -9.74 -14.74 -6.99
C LEU A 114 -9.39 -16.03 -6.23
N ALA A 115 -10.15 -17.11 -6.42
CA ALA A 115 -9.95 -18.39 -5.74
C ALA A 115 -8.55 -19.02 -5.94
N ASN A 116 -7.84 -18.64 -7.00
CA ASN A 116 -6.45 -19.02 -7.28
C ASN A 116 -5.41 -18.05 -6.73
N TYR A 117 -5.81 -17.14 -5.84
CA TYR A 117 -5.00 -16.07 -5.25
C TYR A 117 -4.46 -15.04 -6.24
N MET A 118 -4.91 -15.03 -7.49
CA MET A 118 -4.60 -13.96 -8.43
C MET A 118 -5.45 -12.73 -8.14
N PRO A 119 -4.94 -11.51 -8.48
CA PRO A 119 -5.74 -10.30 -8.37
C PRO A 119 -7.03 -10.39 -9.21
N ASP A 120 -8.13 -9.92 -8.65
CA ASP A 120 -9.35 -9.66 -9.41
C ASP A 120 -9.20 -8.30 -10.11
N VAL A 121 -8.87 -8.35 -11.39
CA VAL A 121 -8.55 -7.17 -12.19
C VAL A 121 -9.75 -6.25 -12.37
N ASP A 122 -10.93 -6.79 -12.59
CA ASP A 122 -12.15 -6.01 -12.81
C ASP A 122 -12.55 -5.29 -11.53
N GLN A 123 -12.48 -5.97 -10.38
CA GLN A 123 -12.73 -5.36 -9.08
C GLN A 123 -11.69 -4.25 -8.78
N LEU A 124 -10.40 -4.49 -9.05
CA LEU A 124 -9.35 -3.50 -8.83
C LEU A 124 -9.58 -2.24 -9.65
N LYS A 125 -9.87 -2.37 -10.94
CA LYS A 125 -10.16 -1.24 -11.82
C LYS A 125 -11.37 -0.44 -11.32
N ALA A 126 -12.44 -1.12 -10.94
CA ALA A 126 -13.64 -0.48 -10.41
C ALA A 126 -13.34 0.27 -9.10
N ASN A 127 -12.61 -0.35 -8.17
CA ASN A 127 -12.22 0.26 -6.90
C ASN A 127 -11.32 1.48 -7.10
N TRP A 128 -10.29 1.39 -7.94
CA TRP A 128 -9.37 2.50 -8.18
C TRP A 128 -10.04 3.69 -8.88
N ASN A 129 -10.90 3.43 -9.87
CA ASN A 129 -11.67 4.48 -10.53
C ASN A 129 -12.60 5.18 -9.54
N TYR A 130 -13.29 4.41 -8.70
CA TYR A 130 -14.15 4.96 -7.67
C TYR A 130 -13.38 5.85 -6.67
N VAL A 131 -12.24 5.35 -6.14
CA VAL A 131 -11.40 6.12 -5.21
C VAL A 131 -10.87 7.40 -5.88
N THR A 132 -10.39 7.32 -7.12
CA THR A 132 -9.90 8.48 -7.87
C THR A 132 -11.00 9.53 -8.06
N GLU A 133 -12.24 9.12 -8.34
CA GLU A 133 -13.38 10.02 -8.49
C GLU A 133 -13.73 10.69 -7.16
N GLN A 134 -13.80 9.92 -6.06
CA GLN A 134 -14.11 10.46 -4.74
C GLN A 134 -13.01 11.41 -4.21
N ILE A 135 -11.76 11.22 -4.59
CA ILE A 135 -10.69 12.19 -4.30
C ILE A 135 -10.90 13.49 -5.11
N LYS A 136 -11.24 13.40 -6.39
CA LYS A 136 -11.53 14.59 -7.22
C LYS A 136 -12.73 15.38 -6.71
N GLU A 137 -13.71 14.70 -6.16
CA GLU A 137 -14.89 15.31 -5.54
C GLU A 137 -14.60 15.84 -4.12
N GLN A 138 -13.39 15.67 -3.62
CA GLN A 138 -12.95 16.05 -2.27
C GLN A 138 -13.72 15.34 -1.14
N ASN A 139 -14.37 14.23 -1.42
CA ASN A 139 -15.03 13.41 -0.42
C ASN A 139 -14.02 12.49 0.31
N ILE A 140 -13.03 11.91 -0.41
CA ILE A 140 -11.87 11.23 0.19
C ILE A 140 -10.76 12.26 0.36
N VAL A 141 -10.34 12.49 1.61
CA VAL A 141 -9.32 13.49 1.98
C VAL A 141 -7.98 12.89 2.39
N SER A 142 -7.97 11.60 2.70
CA SER A 142 -6.76 10.85 3.05
C SER A 142 -6.91 9.39 2.58
N ALA A 143 -5.81 8.76 2.15
CA ALA A 143 -5.83 7.38 1.68
C ALA A 143 -4.49 6.68 1.90
N TYR A 144 -4.55 5.39 2.25
CA TYR A 144 -3.39 4.52 2.39
C TYR A 144 -3.61 3.19 1.68
N ALA A 145 -2.75 2.86 0.72
CA ALA A 145 -2.78 1.57 0.03
C ALA A 145 -2.25 0.46 0.96
N LEU A 146 -3.06 -0.55 1.22
CA LEU A 146 -2.69 -1.65 2.08
C LEU A 146 -1.56 -2.50 1.46
N GLY A 147 -0.69 -2.99 2.33
CA GLY A 147 0.43 -3.86 1.99
C GLY A 147 0.56 -5.04 2.92
N PHE A 148 1.79 -5.37 3.26
CA PHE A 148 2.16 -6.51 4.09
C PHE A 148 1.57 -6.47 5.50
N GLY A 149 1.51 -5.29 6.13
CA GLY A 149 1.00 -5.12 7.49
C GLY A 149 -0.52 -4.94 7.59
N GLY A 150 -1.24 -4.97 6.46
CA GLY A 150 -2.70 -4.92 6.43
C GLY A 150 -3.30 -3.62 6.97
N ILE A 151 -4.49 -3.73 7.54
CA ILE A 151 -5.22 -2.60 8.11
C ILE A 151 -4.48 -2.02 9.34
N ALA A 152 -3.83 -2.88 10.14
CA ALA A 152 -3.09 -2.44 11.31
C ALA A 152 -1.95 -1.47 10.94
N GLU A 153 -1.15 -1.81 9.93
CA GLU A 153 -0.10 -0.91 9.43
C GLU A 153 -0.69 0.39 8.90
N ALA A 154 -1.75 0.30 8.09
CA ALA A 154 -2.37 1.45 7.46
C ALA A 154 -2.84 2.46 8.50
N ILE A 155 -3.67 2.05 9.46
CA ILE A 155 -4.22 2.97 10.46
C ILE A 155 -3.14 3.56 11.37
N CYS A 156 -2.13 2.76 11.78
CA CYS A 156 -1.01 3.29 12.55
C CYS A 156 -0.30 4.41 11.78
N LYS A 157 0.04 4.19 10.51
CA LYS A 157 0.76 5.20 9.70
C LYS A 157 -0.10 6.42 9.39
N MET A 158 -1.40 6.25 9.22
CA MET A 158 -2.32 7.36 9.03
C MET A 158 -2.45 8.23 10.30
N SER A 159 -2.32 7.64 11.48
CA SER A 159 -2.39 8.36 12.77
C SER A 159 -1.10 9.09 13.15
N PHE A 160 0.05 8.80 12.51
CA PHE A 160 1.35 9.38 12.93
C PHE A 160 1.54 10.87 12.60
N GLY A 161 0.78 11.40 11.66
CA GLY A 161 1.04 12.72 11.09
C GLY A 161 0.48 13.89 11.89
N ASN A 162 -0.82 14.08 11.87
CA ASN A 162 -1.46 15.31 12.30
C ASN A 162 -1.91 15.33 13.79
N GLY A 163 -1.53 14.32 14.57
CA GLY A 163 -1.90 14.22 15.99
C GLY A 163 -3.39 13.96 16.21
N LEU A 164 -4.04 13.27 15.27
CA LEU A 164 -5.43 12.83 15.38
C LEU A 164 -5.48 11.37 15.80
N ASP A 165 -6.41 11.09 16.67
CA ASP A 165 -6.73 9.76 17.14
C ASP A 165 -7.68 9.04 16.16
N ALA A 166 -7.80 7.74 16.30
CA ALA A 166 -8.76 6.98 15.52
C ALA A 166 -9.31 5.79 16.29
N LYS A 167 -10.53 5.41 15.93
CA LYS A 167 -11.22 4.26 16.48
C LYS A 167 -11.66 3.35 15.36
N ILE A 168 -11.11 2.13 15.28
CA ILE A 168 -11.51 1.16 14.26
C ILE A 168 -12.02 -0.14 14.89
N ASN A 169 -12.94 -0.78 14.17
CA ASN A 169 -13.47 -2.10 14.55
C ASN A 169 -13.54 -3.00 13.30
N VAL A 170 -12.70 -4.03 13.26
CA VAL A 170 -12.54 -4.94 12.12
C VAL A 170 -12.40 -6.38 12.62
N ASP A 171 -12.70 -7.37 11.77
CA ASP A 171 -12.40 -8.77 12.10
C ASP A 171 -10.90 -8.93 12.37
N GLU A 172 -10.53 -9.57 13.48
CA GLU A 172 -9.13 -9.80 13.85
C GLU A 172 -8.33 -10.52 12.76
N LYS A 173 -8.97 -11.38 11.97
CA LYS A 173 -8.34 -12.07 10.85
C LYS A 173 -7.99 -11.15 9.69
N GLU A 174 -8.72 -10.06 9.53
CA GLU A 174 -8.49 -9.07 8.48
C GLU A 174 -7.44 -8.03 8.90
N LEU A 175 -7.24 -7.83 10.22
CA LEU A 175 -6.38 -6.78 10.75
C LEU A 175 -4.94 -6.84 10.23
N PHE A 176 -4.36 -8.05 10.19
CA PHE A 176 -2.98 -8.31 9.73
C PHE A 176 -2.94 -9.07 8.40
N ASN A 177 -4.06 -9.19 7.71
CA ASN A 177 -4.10 -9.86 6.41
C ASN A 177 -3.43 -9.01 5.35
N TYR A 178 -2.72 -9.64 4.42
CA TYR A 178 -2.10 -8.95 3.29
C TYR A 178 -3.17 -8.31 2.41
N GLY A 179 -3.32 -7.01 2.52
CA GLY A 179 -4.41 -6.28 1.91
C GLY A 179 -4.12 -5.70 0.53
N TYR A 180 -3.15 -6.23 -0.20
CA TYR A 180 -2.75 -5.70 -1.50
C TYR A 180 -3.92 -5.48 -2.45
N GLY A 181 -4.02 -4.26 -2.98
CA GLY A 181 -5.12 -3.81 -3.83
C GLY A 181 -6.24 -3.10 -3.07
N SER A 182 -6.35 -3.29 -1.75
CA SER A 182 -7.26 -2.55 -0.90
C SER A 182 -6.68 -1.19 -0.50
N ILE A 183 -7.55 -0.22 -0.24
CA ILE A 183 -7.18 1.14 0.18
C ILE A 183 -8.01 1.51 1.41
N LEU A 184 -7.34 1.92 2.50
CA LEU A 184 -7.98 2.54 3.65
C LEU A 184 -8.11 4.03 3.36
N VAL A 185 -9.31 4.59 3.52
CA VAL A 185 -9.61 5.98 3.17
C VAL A 185 -10.32 6.69 4.31
N GLU A 186 -10.01 7.97 4.48
CA GLU A 186 -10.75 8.91 5.32
C GLU A 186 -11.71 9.73 4.46
N VAL A 187 -12.95 9.89 4.91
CA VAL A 187 -14.06 10.42 4.12
C VAL A 187 -14.79 11.50 4.93
N GLU A 188 -15.03 12.66 4.34
CA GLU A 188 -15.82 13.73 4.97
C GLU A 188 -17.32 13.39 5.06
N GLY A 189 -17.82 12.60 4.10
CA GLY A 189 -19.21 12.15 4.06
C GLY A 189 -19.37 10.65 4.26
N GLU A 190 -20.12 10.03 3.36
CA GLU A 190 -20.33 8.58 3.32
C GLU A 190 -19.96 8.04 1.93
N LEU A 191 -19.55 6.79 1.87
CA LEU A 191 -19.36 6.07 0.62
C LEU A 191 -20.52 5.10 0.38
N ASP A 192 -21.23 5.29 -0.72
CA ASP A 192 -22.23 4.33 -1.22
C ASP A 192 -21.59 3.49 -2.33
N TYR A 193 -20.79 2.50 -1.91
CA TYR A 193 -20.06 1.63 -2.83
C TYR A 193 -20.00 0.21 -2.29
N PRO A 194 -20.33 -0.82 -3.08
CA PRO A 194 -20.43 -2.21 -2.60
C PRO A 194 -19.16 -2.78 -1.97
N ASN A 195 -17.98 -2.29 -2.39
CA ASN A 195 -16.70 -2.74 -1.86
C ASN A 195 -16.14 -1.82 -0.77
N ALA A 196 -16.85 -0.75 -0.38
CA ALA A 196 -16.48 0.12 0.74
C ALA A 196 -17.11 -0.38 2.04
N ILE A 197 -16.28 -0.70 3.00
CA ILE A 197 -16.69 -1.21 4.32
C ILE A 197 -16.34 -0.15 5.35
N LEU A 198 -17.33 0.37 6.08
CA LEU A 198 -17.09 1.27 7.21
C LEU A 198 -16.33 0.50 8.30
N VAL A 199 -15.17 0.98 8.68
CA VAL A 199 -14.31 0.33 9.68
C VAL A 199 -14.11 1.17 10.93
N GLY A 200 -14.41 2.47 10.90
CA GLY A 200 -14.24 3.33 12.06
C GLY A 200 -14.40 4.81 11.77
N GLU A 201 -13.80 5.62 12.62
CA GLU A 201 -13.88 7.07 12.58
C GLU A 201 -12.59 7.70 13.13
N VAL A 202 -12.32 8.93 12.69
CA VAL A 202 -11.28 9.80 13.24
C VAL A 202 -11.83 10.50 14.47
N THR A 203 -11.06 10.54 15.57
CA THR A 203 -11.43 11.22 16.80
C THR A 203 -10.48 12.38 17.09
N ASP A 204 -10.82 13.17 18.09
CA ASP A 204 -9.92 14.26 18.55
C ASP A 204 -8.53 13.69 18.89
N GLY A 205 -7.50 14.44 18.86
CA GLY A 205 -6.14 14.02 19.19
C GLY A 205 -5.75 14.29 20.65
N GLU A 206 -6.73 14.41 21.55
CA GLU A 206 -6.46 14.83 22.94
C GLU A 206 -5.67 13.77 23.73
N GLU A 207 -5.91 12.48 23.47
CA GLU A 207 -5.28 11.38 24.20
C GLU A 207 -4.06 10.80 23.47
N SER A 208 -3.81 11.15 22.21
CA SER A 208 -2.79 10.55 21.34
C SER A 208 -2.92 9.02 21.26
N GLU A 209 -4.16 8.55 21.04
CA GLU A 209 -4.55 7.17 21.22
C GLU A 209 -5.19 6.58 19.97
N LEU A 210 -4.69 5.44 19.53
CA LEU A 210 -5.32 4.61 18.51
C LEU A 210 -6.09 3.46 19.18
N THR A 211 -7.41 3.42 19.01
CA THR A 211 -8.24 2.32 19.52
C THR A 211 -8.55 1.32 18.40
N ILE A 212 -8.13 0.06 18.54
CA ILE A 212 -8.40 -1.04 17.61
C ILE A 212 -9.17 -2.13 18.33
N ASN A 213 -10.41 -2.42 17.90
CA ASN A 213 -11.26 -3.45 18.52
C ASN A 213 -11.39 -3.29 20.04
N GLY A 214 -11.43 -2.05 20.53
CA GLY A 214 -11.52 -1.71 21.95
C GLY A 214 -10.22 -1.78 22.73
N VAL A 215 -9.10 -2.14 22.08
CA VAL A 215 -7.76 -2.08 22.68
C VAL A 215 -7.11 -0.76 22.33
N LYS A 216 -6.58 -0.08 23.33
CA LYS A 216 -5.95 1.24 23.25
C LYS A 216 -4.44 1.12 23.07
N PHE A 217 -3.88 1.90 22.16
CA PHE A 217 -2.46 1.98 21.86
C PHE A 217 -2.03 3.45 21.86
N ASP A 218 -0.97 3.77 22.59
CA ASP A 218 -0.35 5.07 22.53
C ASP A 218 0.35 5.28 21.18
N ILE A 219 0.04 6.37 20.49
CA ILE A 219 0.55 6.66 19.14
C ILE A 219 2.08 6.90 19.18
N PHE A 220 2.61 7.51 20.23
CA PHE A 220 4.05 7.74 20.36
C PHE A 220 4.82 6.42 20.58
N ASP A 221 4.25 5.49 21.34
CA ASP A 221 4.81 4.13 21.48
C ASP A 221 4.83 3.39 20.15
N LEU A 222 3.77 3.52 19.33
CA LEU A 222 3.71 2.93 17.99
C LEU A 222 4.74 3.58 17.04
N MET A 223 4.91 4.89 17.08
CA MET A 223 5.93 5.63 16.33
C MET A 223 7.34 5.20 16.74
N ALA A 224 7.59 5.09 18.03
CA ALA A 224 8.87 4.63 18.57
C ALA A 224 9.17 3.20 18.10
N ALA A 225 8.20 2.29 18.16
CA ALA A 225 8.35 0.92 17.67
C ALA A 225 8.63 0.86 16.16
N ASN A 226 7.98 1.71 15.37
CA ASN A 226 8.20 1.80 13.92
C ASN A 226 9.63 2.27 13.59
N SER A 227 10.17 3.20 14.35
CA SER A 227 11.51 3.79 14.16
C SER A 227 12.64 2.94 14.73
N ALA A 228 12.41 2.26 15.85
CA ALA A 228 13.44 1.55 16.63
C ALA A 228 14.20 0.49 15.83
N LYS A 229 13.55 -0.14 14.85
CA LYS A 229 14.17 -1.20 14.04
C LYS A 229 15.38 -0.72 13.23
N PHE A 230 15.36 0.52 12.80
CA PHE A 230 16.43 1.11 11.99
C PHE A 230 17.41 1.95 12.80
N ALA A 231 17.03 2.42 13.98
CA ALA A 231 17.84 3.32 14.81
C ALA A 231 19.24 2.80 15.13
N GLN A 232 19.43 1.48 15.24
CA GLN A 232 20.74 0.87 15.52
C GLN A 232 21.67 0.85 14.30
N VAL A 233 21.11 0.82 13.08
CA VAL A 233 21.88 0.66 11.83
C VAL A 233 21.88 1.96 11.03
N TYR A 234 20.81 2.74 11.15
CA TYR A 234 20.63 4.00 10.46
C TYR A 234 19.90 4.98 11.39
N PRO A 235 20.61 5.62 12.32
CA PRO A 235 20.01 6.59 13.24
C PRO A 235 19.45 7.79 12.47
N ASP A 236 18.30 8.29 12.89
CA ASP A 236 17.61 9.45 12.32
C ASP A 236 18.19 10.79 12.80
N THR A 237 19.02 10.76 13.85
CA THR A 237 19.77 11.91 14.34
C THR A 237 21.14 11.96 13.67
N ALA A 238 21.39 13.00 12.88
CA ALA A 238 22.75 13.38 12.49
C ALA A 238 23.49 13.89 13.75
N GLU A 239 24.05 12.99 14.55
CA GLU A 239 25.11 13.41 15.45
C GLU A 239 26.25 13.89 14.57
N ALA A 240 26.63 15.15 14.74
CA ALA A 240 27.75 15.76 14.03
C ALA A 240 29.00 14.90 14.30
N TYR A 241 29.56 14.35 13.22
CA TYR A 241 30.90 13.77 13.22
C TYR A 241 31.96 14.83 13.40
#